data_56efe8ee70756498f4f59147f6226e03
#
_entry.id   56efe8ee70756498f4f59147f6226e03
#
_cell.length_a   1.000
_cell.length_b   1.000
_cell.length_c   1.000
_cell.angle_alpha   90.00
_cell.angle_beta   90.00
_cell.angle_gamma   90.00
#
_symmetry.space_group_name_H-M   'P 1'
#
loop_
_entity.id
_entity.type
_entity.pdbx_description
1 polymer ?
#
loop_
_entity_poly.entity_id
_entity_poly.type
_entity_poly.pdbx_seq_one_letter_code
_entity_poly.pdbx_strand_id
1 'polypeptide(L)'
;ILGHLSMVRFYEKAWLIQHHASVAREGRAAGLRVLNQVGTYASEAHRFRSMNLRFLMAYYRPENRFPARVFGGLVPFVNNPQECSVDAFALTHVDGGPNGSSVLPALYSLDEMTLDDFHCLDHFYSRLSGGMLLEAMHVPPYGDSSEWESGIEAAFRTIGLKRSRQILALRKNNELVAAMVINISDVGINLSELTNSVTFLVVDRDALPRSVFDIVSHEISRTHATSTVPILVYPRDVADGLGIDVDRVYELWIMRTTIGDKYFKHLNGFMRHVES
;
A
#
# COMPACT_ATOMS: atom_id res chain seq x y z
N ILE A 1 28.98 -5.04 -3.17
CA ILE A 1 27.76 -4.20 -3.21
C ILE A 1 27.61 -3.56 -1.85
N LEU A 2 27.61 -2.23 -1.78
CA LEU A 2 27.52 -1.48 -0.53
C LEU A 2 26.05 -1.16 -0.13
N GLY A 3 25.16 -1.20 -1.10
CA GLY A 3 23.72 -1.01 -0.88
C GLY A 3 22.91 -1.43 -2.09
N HIS A 4 21.65 -1.75 -1.88
CA HIS A 4 20.70 -2.08 -2.94
C HIS A 4 19.29 -1.63 -2.55
N LEU A 5 18.46 -1.56 -3.57
CA LEU A 5 17.04 -1.29 -3.46
C LEU A 5 16.34 -1.96 -4.65
N SER A 6 15.16 -2.49 -4.44
CA SER A 6 14.32 -2.96 -5.53
C SER A 6 13.12 -2.04 -5.73
N MET A 7 12.67 -1.95 -6.96
CA MET A 7 11.42 -1.29 -7.31
C MET A 7 10.60 -2.19 -8.22
N VAL A 8 9.31 -2.26 -7.98
CA VAL A 8 8.37 -3.00 -8.81
C VAL A 8 7.18 -2.10 -9.18
N ARG A 9 6.81 -2.08 -10.45
CA ARG A 9 5.54 -1.47 -10.88
C ARG A 9 4.42 -2.39 -10.41
N PHE A 10 3.83 -2.06 -9.27
CA PHE A 10 2.82 -2.91 -8.64
C PHE A 10 1.40 -2.43 -8.94
N TYR A 11 1.21 -1.13 -9.10
CA TYR A 11 -0.01 -0.51 -9.59
C TYR A 11 0.26 0.21 -10.91
N GLU A 12 -0.80 0.55 -11.64
CA GLU A 12 -0.68 1.14 -12.97
C GLU A 12 0.25 2.35 -13.03
N LYS A 13 0.09 3.27 -12.08
CA LYS A 13 0.81 4.55 -12.04
C LYS A 13 1.83 4.63 -10.90
N ALA A 14 1.96 3.55 -10.10
CA ALA A 14 2.77 3.56 -8.90
C ALA A 14 3.77 2.41 -8.86
N TRP A 15 5.00 2.76 -8.47
CA TRP A 15 6.09 1.83 -8.26
C TRP A 15 6.39 1.71 -6.78
N LEU A 16 6.39 0.48 -6.30
CA LEU A 16 6.65 0.13 -4.91
C LEU A 16 8.15 -0.06 -4.71
N ILE A 17 8.71 0.75 -3.83
CA ILE A 17 10.10 0.68 -3.37
C ILE A 17 10.21 -0.35 -2.24
N GLN A 18 11.19 -1.24 -2.33
CA GLN A 18 11.34 -2.33 -1.39
C GLN A 18 12.80 -2.71 -1.19
N HIS A 19 13.06 -3.48 -0.12
CA HIS A 19 14.39 -4.06 0.17
C HIS A 19 15.54 -3.06 0.11
N HIS A 20 15.30 -1.84 0.61
CA HIS A 20 16.38 -0.91 0.79
C HIS A 20 17.33 -1.42 1.90
N ALA A 21 18.54 -1.78 1.51
CA ALA A 21 19.57 -2.23 2.44
C ALA A 21 20.92 -1.62 2.10
N SER A 22 21.73 -1.40 3.12
CA SER A 22 23.11 -0.91 2.98
C SER A 22 24.01 -1.45 4.08
N VAL A 23 25.30 -1.57 3.77
CA VAL A 23 26.31 -2.06 4.72
C VAL A 23 26.65 -0.96 5.74
N ALA A 24 26.62 -1.31 7.03
CA ALA A 24 26.69 -0.35 8.14
C ALA A 24 28.07 0.32 8.34
N ARG A 25 29.17 -0.29 7.93
CA ARG A 25 30.54 0.13 8.29
C ARG A 25 31.15 1.21 7.40
N GLU A 26 30.95 1.11 6.10
CA GLU A 26 31.43 2.11 5.12
C GLU A 26 30.24 2.87 4.51
N GLY A 27 29.04 2.57 4.97
CA GLY A 27 27.80 2.81 4.28
C GLY A 27 26.90 3.85 4.89
N ARG A 28 27.35 4.73 5.80
CA ARG A 28 26.46 5.81 6.27
C ARG A 28 25.87 6.63 5.14
N ALA A 29 26.64 6.79 4.03
CA ALA A 29 26.18 7.44 2.83
C ALA A 29 25.59 6.48 1.77
N ALA A 30 25.89 5.16 1.82
CA ALA A 30 25.50 4.23 0.76
C ALA A 30 23.97 4.15 0.60
N GLY A 31 23.24 4.04 1.70
CA GLY A 31 21.77 4.01 1.68
C GLY A 31 21.16 5.31 1.09
N LEU A 32 21.70 6.47 1.45
CA LEU A 32 21.26 7.75 0.90
C LEU A 32 21.65 7.90 -0.58
N ARG A 33 22.83 7.40 -0.99
CA ARG A 33 23.24 7.40 -2.40
C ARG A 33 22.33 6.53 -3.26
N VAL A 34 21.94 5.34 -2.77
CA VAL A 34 20.98 4.48 -3.46
C VAL A 34 19.64 5.21 -3.63
N LEU A 35 19.15 5.85 -2.58
CA LEU A 35 17.89 6.63 -2.66
C LEU A 35 18.01 7.84 -3.60
N ASN A 36 19.17 8.49 -3.64
CA ASN A 36 19.42 9.58 -4.59
C ASN A 36 19.36 9.06 -6.03
N GLN A 37 19.99 7.91 -6.33
CA GLN A 37 19.93 7.29 -7.65
C GLN A 37 18.51 6.88 -8.04
N VAL A 38 17.73 6.36 -7.08
CA VAL A 38 16.30 6.04 -7.30
C VAL A 38 15.52 7.30 -7.64
N GLY A 39 15.74 8.39 -6.91
CA GLY A 39 15.14 9.68 -7.21
C GLY A 39 15.48 10.18 -8.62
N THR A 40 16.76 10.08 -9.01
CA THR A 40 17.21 10.44 -10.37
C THR A 40 16.51 9.57 -11.42
N TYR A 41 16.52 8.26 -11.24
CA TYR A 41 15.82 7.34 -12.13
C TYR A 41 14.32 7.68 -12.24
N ALA A 42 13.64 7.89 -11.12
CA ALA A 42 12.22 8.25 -11.12
C ALA A 42 11.96 9.60 -11.80
N SER A 43 12.84 10.59 -11.60
CA SER A 43 12.74 11.91 -12.25
C SER A 43 12.97 11.87 -13.76
N GLU A 44 13.71 10.90 -14.26
CA GLU A 44 13.91 10.65 -15.69
C GLU A 44 12.76 9.80 -16.24
N ALA A 45 12.46 8.69 -15.56
CA ALA A 45 11.47 7.71 -16.00
C ALA A 45 10.03 8.27 -16.09
N HIS A 46 9.66 9.21 -15.20
CA HIS A 46 8.30 9.79 -15.24
C HIS A 46 8.03 10.59 -16.53
N ARG A 47 9.08 11.03 -17.24
CA ARG A 47 8.97 11.74 -18.54
C ARG A 47 8.56 10.82 -19.69
N PHE A 48 8.78 9.51 -19.53
CA PHE A 48 8.41 8.52 -20.53
C PHE A 48 6.99 8.04 -20.28
N ARG A 49 6.08 8.33 -21.23
CA ARG A 49 4.68 7.91 -21.14
C ARG A 49 4.51 6.39 -20.96
N SER A 50 5.39 5.61 -21.60
CA SER A 50 5.39 4.14 -21.50
C SER A 50 5.64 3.61 -20.08
N MET A 51 6.37 4.36 -19.26
CA MET A 51 6.64 3.99 -17.88
C MET A 51 5.46 4.24 -16.95
N ASN A 52 4.59 5.17 -17.29
CA ASN A 52 3.42 5.62 -16.53
C ASN A 52 3.70 5.82 -15.02
N LEU A 53 4.94 6.25 -14.70
CA LEU A 53 5.41 6.42 -13.32
C LEU A 53 4.98 7.78 -12.79
N ARG A 54 3.92 7.80 -11.99
CA ARG A 54 3.41 9.00 -11.33
C ARG A 54 3.67 9.04 -9.84
N PHE A 55 3.75 7.85 -9.22
CA PHE A 55 3.92 7.72 -7.78
C PHE A 55 5.06 6.77 -7.45
N LEU A 56 5.84 7.15 -6.43
CA LEU A 56 6.69 6.23 -5.68
C LEU A 56 5.99 5.93 -4.36
N MET A 57 6.01 4.66 -3.97
CA MET A 57 5.41 4.16 -2.74
C MET A 57 6.43 3.36 -1.95
N ALA A 58 6.39 3.46 -0.63
CA ALA A 58 7.20 2.62 0.25
C ALA A 58 6.48 2.32 1.55
N TYR A 59 6.35 1.04 1.89
CA TYR A 59 5.96 0.64 3.23
C TYR A 59 7.18 0.65 4.15
N TYR A 60 7.04 1.21 5.33
CA TYR A 60 8.06 1.16 6.36
C TYR A 60 7.44 1.06 7.75
N ARG A 61 8.22 0.56 8.70
CA ARG A 61 7.83 0.53 10.10
C ARG A 61 8.23 1.83 10.78
N PRO A 62 7.32 2.52 11.51
CA PRO A 62 7.60 3.82 12.13
C PRO A 62 8.74 3.77 13.16
N GLU A 63 8.97 2.62 13.80
CA GLU A 63 10.11 2.41 14.71
C GLU A 63 11.47 2.33 13.99
N ASN A 64 11.48 2.09 12.67
CA ASN A 64 12.71 2.10 11.90
C ASN A 64 13.14 3.55 11.61
N ARG A 65 14.12 4.03 12.36
CA ARG A 65 14.57 5.42 12.36
C ARG A 65 15.00 5.94 10.98
N PHE A 66 15.61 5.10 10.15
CA PHE A 66 16.11 5.56 8.85
C PHE A 66 14.96 5.88 7.89
N PRO A 67 14.06 4.95 7.53
CA PRO A 67 12.94 5.28 6.64
C PRO A 67 11.96 6.26 7.27
N ALA A 68 11.73 6.25 8.59
CA ALA A 68 10.89 7.24 9.24
C ALA A 68 11.42 8.67 9.06
N ARG A 69 12.76 8.88 9.10
CA ARG A 69 13.36 10.18 8.82
C ARG A 69 13.35 10.55 7.35
N VAL A 70 13.66 9.59 6.47
CA VAL A 70 13.79 9.86 5.04
C VAL A 70 12.44 10.01 4.39
N PHE A 71 11.56 9.04 4.55
CA PHE A 71 10.22 9.03 3.94
C PHE A 71 9.22 9.85 4.77
N GLY A 72 9.07 9.50 6.04
CA GLY A 72 8.16 10.22 6.94
C GLY A 72 8.54 11.69 7.11
N GLY A 73 9.84 12.01 7.23
CA GLY A 73 10.32 13.40 7.33
C GLY A 73 10.12 14.25 6.08
N LEU A 74 9.95 13.64 4.91
CA LEU A 74 9.62 14.38 3.67
C LEU A 74 8.20 14.96 3.72
N VAL A 75 7.26 14.29 4.37
CA VAL A 75 5.85 14.72 4.41
C VAL A 75 5.69 16.13 4.99
N PRO A 76 6.16 16.44 6.22
CA PRO A 76 6.09 17.79 6.75
C PRO A 76 6.99 18.77 5.98
N PHE A 77 8.08 18.32 5.35
CA PHE A 77 8.92 19.17 4.52
C PHE A 77 8.21 19.64 3.25
N VAL A 78 7.41 18.77 2.61
CA VAL A 78 6.60 19.11 1.43
C VAL A 78 5.35 19.90 1.83
N ASN A 79 4.75 19.54 2.98
CA ASN A 79 3.54 20.16 3.55
C ASN A 79 2.38 20.27 2.56
N ASN A 80 2.21 19.25 1.74
CA ASN A 80 1.09 19.11 0.80
C ASN A 80 0.76 17.61 0.62
N PRO A 81 -0.36 17.12 1.20
CA PRO A 81 -0.71 15.71 1.16
C PRO A 81 -1.00 15.20 -0.27
N GLN A 82 -1.33 16.09 -1.21
CA GLN A 82 -1.52 15.75 -2.63
C GLN A 82 -0.20 15.64 -3.42
N GLU A 83 0.93 15.95 -2.79
CA GLU A 83 2.27 15.78 -3.37
C GLU A 83 3.09 14.73 -2.63
N CYS A 84 2.93 14.66 -1.30
CA CYS A 84 3.60 13.68 -0.44
C CYS A 84 2.71 13.38 0.77
N SER A 85 2.33 12.12 0.94
CA SER A 85 1.46 11.69 2.04
C SER A 85 1.99 10.44 2.73
N VAL A 86 1.47 10.18 3.93
CA VAL A 86 1.69 8.95 4.66
C VAL A 86 0.38 8.48 5.29
N ASP A 87 0.09 7.18 5.16
CA ASP A 87 -1.08 6.54 5.74
C ASP A 87 -0.63 5.37 6.63
N ALA A 88 -1.16 5.30 7.85
CA ALA A 88 -0.79 4.28 8.84
C ALA A 88 -1.77 3.11 8.83
N PHE A 89 -1.22 1.89 8.81
CA PHE A 89 -1.96 0.63 8.78
C PHE A 89 -1.59 -0.24 9.98
N ALA A 90 -2.58 -0.94 10.53
CA ALA A 90 -2.35 -2.07 11.40
C ALA A 90 -2.23 -3.35 10.55
N LEU A 91 -1.15 -4.12 10.76
CA LEU A 91 -0.99 -5.43 10.14
C LEU A 91 -1.37 -6.52 11.12
N THR A 92 -2.21 -7.43 10.69
CA THR A 92 -2.51 -8.70 11.35
C THR A 92 -2.46 -9.84 10.35
N HIS A 93 -2.46 -11.08 10.82
CA HIS A 93 -2.48 -12.26 9.96
C HIS A 93 -3.72 -13.11 10.27
N VAL A 94 -4.30 -13.68 9.22
CA VAL A 94 -5.43 -14.60 9.30
C VAL A 94 -5.03 -15.93 8.67
N ASP A 95 -5.36 -17.03 9.36
CA ASP A 95 -5.11 -18.36 8.83
C ASP A 95 -5.98 -18.65 7.60
N GLY A 96 -5.35 -19.04 6.50
CA GLY A 96 -6.00 -19.40 5.23
C GLY A 96 -6.61 -20.79 5.19
N GLY A 97 -6.85 -21.44 6.35
CA GLY A 97 -7.32 -22.82 6.43
C GLY A 97 -8.82 -22.99 6.11
N PRO A 98 -9.25 -24.23 5.75
CA PRO A 98 -10.65 -24.52 5.44
C PRO A 98 -11.60 -24.51 6.64
N ASN A 99 -11.11 -24.20 7.84
CA ASN A 99 -11.84 -24.28 9.09
C ASN A 99 -12.69 -23.04 9.34
N GLY A 100 -13.99 -23.18 9.18
CA GLY A 100 -15.01 -22.22 9.63
C GLY A 100 -15.87 -21.69 8.47
N SER A 101 -16.87 -22.47 8.07
CA SER A 101 -17.99 -21.95 7.26
C SER A 101 -18.88 -21.09 8.15
N SER A 102 -18.46 -19.91 8.49
CA SER A 102 -19.32 -18.94 9.14
C SER A 102 -20.05 -18.15 8.06
N VAL A 103 -21.37 -18.20 8.08
CA VAL A 103 -22.23 -17.46 7.13
C VAL A 103 -22.24 -15.99 7.52
N LEU A 104 -22.01 -15.12 6.54
CA LEU A 104 -22.15 -13.68 6.75
C LEU A 104 -23.58 -13.35 7.21
N PRO A 105 -23.78 -12.53 8.27
CA PRO A 105 -25.14 -12.20 8.74
C PRO A 105 -25.97 -11.56 7.62
N ALA A 106 -27.26 -11.85 7.56
CA ALA A 106 -28.17 -11.46 6.46
C ALA A 106 -28.22 -9.95 6.15
N LEU A 107 -27.82 -9.11 7.10
CA LEU A 107 -27.74 -7.65 6.90
C LEU A 107 -26.51 -7.22 6.10
N TYR A 108 -25.52 -8.12 5.92
CA TYR A 108 -24.28 -7.82 5.23
C TYR A 108 -24.24 -8.52 3.88
N SER A 109 -23.60 -7.87 2.91
CA SER A 109 -23.23 -8.44 1.63
C SER A 109 -21.76 -8.16 1.33
N LEU A 110 -21.13 -9.06 0.55
CA LEU A 110 -19.77 -8.96 0.08
C LEU A 110 -19.78 -9.15 -1.43
N ASP A 111 -19.62 -8.06 -2.16
CA ASP A 111 -19.77 -8.03 -3.60
C ASP A 111 -18.69 -7.14 -4.26
N GLU A 112 -18.64 -7.08 -5.58
CA GLU A 112 -17.82 -6.11 -6.30
C GLU A 112 -18.25 -4.67 -5.95
N MET A 113 -17.29 -3.77 -5.95
CA MET A 113 -17.56 -2.35 -5.67
C MET A 113 -18.34 -1.71 -6.82
N THR A 114 -19.35 -0.94 -6.46
CA THR A 114 -20.09 -0.06 -7.36
C THR A 114 -19.44 1.33 -7.44
N LEU A 115 -19.86 2.14 -8.40
CA LEU A 115 -19.40 3.52 -8.53
C LEU A 115 -19.75 4.37 -7.28
N ASP A 116 -20.91 4.14 -6.68
CA ASP A 116 -21.34 4.84 -5.46
C ASP A 116 -20.46 4.47 -4.26
N ASP A 117 -20.04 3.21 -4.15
CA ASP A 117 -19.09 2.78 -3.12
C ASP A 117 -17.73 3.48 -3.28
N PHE A 118 -17.25 3.62 -4.51
CA PHE A 118 -16.01 4.36 -4.78
C PHE A 118 -16.12 5.83 -4.39
N HIS A 119 -17.24 6.48 -4.68
CA HIS A 119 -17.47 7.86 -4.26
C HIS A 119 -17.55 8.00 -2.75
N CYS A 120 -18.20 7.05 -2.06
CA CYS A 120 -18.27 7.01 -0.62
C CYS A 120 -16.86 6.86 -0.01
N LEU A 121 -16.08 5.91 -0.51
CA LEU A 121 -14.70 5.66 -0.07
C LEU A 121 -13.79 6.88 -0.31
N ASP A 122 -13.88 7.51 -1.49
CA ASP A 122 -13.08 8.68 -1.84
C ASP A 122 -13.42 9.87 -0.93
N HIS A 123 -14.70 10.10 -0.68
CA HIS A 123 -15.14 11.15 0.25
C HIS A 123 -14.63 10.90 1.68
N PHE A 124 -14.74 9.67 2.16
CA PHE A 124 -14.21 9.27 3.47
C PHE A 124 -12.70 9.51 3.56
N TYR A 125 -11.93 9.00 2.59
CA TYR A 125 -10.48 9.12 2.58
C TYR A 125 -10.01 10.57 2.46
N SER A 126 -10.65 11.36 1.61
CA SER A 126 -10.34 12.79 1.45
C SER A 126 -10.52 13.59 2.74
N ARG A 127 -11.52 13.24 3.54
CA ARG A 127 -11.76 13.88 4.84
C ARG A 127 -10.79 13.42 5.93
N LEU A 128 -10.37 12.16 5.89
CA LEU A 128 -9.53 11.56 6.91
C LEU A 128 -8.04 11.89 6.72
N SER A 129 -7.53 11.68 5.52
CA SER A 129 -6.12 11.82 5.16
C SER A 129 -5.88 12.96 4.18
N GLY A 130 -6.73 13.09 3.16
CA GLY A 130 -6.51 14.01 2.05
C GLY A 130 -5.28 13.67 1.21
N GLY A 131 -4.71 12.48 1.40
CA GLY A 131 -3.52 12.00 0.70
C GLY A 131 -3.80 11.38 -0.66
N MET A 132 -2.91 10.50 -1.10
CA MET A 132 -2.91 9.96 -2.47
C MET A 132 -3.12 8.45 -2.54
N LEU A 133 -3.50 7.79 -1.43
CA LEU A 133 -3.59 6.32 -1.34
C LEU A 133 -4.45 5.73 -2.47
N LEU A 134 -5.68 6.22 -2.62
CA LEU A 134 -6.64 5.67 -3.58
C LEU A 134 -6.16 5.88 -5.03
N GLU A 135 -5.61 7.05 -5.35
CA GLU A 135 -5.07 7.34 -6.68
C GLU A 135 -3.83 6.49 -6.97
N ALA A 136 -2.91 6.38 -6.02
CA ALA A 136 -1.66 5.62 -6.19
C ALA A 136 -1.91 4.11 -6.30
N MET A 137 -2.84 3.59 -5.51
CA MET A 137 -3.29 2.20 -5.62
C MET A 137 -4.25 1.98 -6.82
N HIS A 138 -4.56 3.02 -7.57
CA HIS A 138 -5.49 2.97 -8.72
C HIS A 138 -6.85 2.37 -8.34
N VAL A 139 -7.38 2.80 -7.21
CA VAL A 139 -8.75 2.48 -6.80
C VAL A 139 -9.68 3.43 -7.55
N PRO A 140 -10.72 2.96 -8.28
CA PRO A 140 -11.67 3.85 -8.97
C PRO A 140 -12.27 4.90 -8.01
N PRO A 141 -12.65 6.11 -8.49
CA PRO A 141 -12.93 6.48 -9.87
C PRO A 141 -11.70 6.94 -10.68
N TYR A 142 -10.49 6.73 -10.22
CA TYR A 142 -9.26 7.24 -10.84
C TYR A 142 -8.83 6.53 -12.14
N GLY A 143 -9.72 5.72 -12.73
CA GLY A 143 -9.55 5.10 -14.04
C GLY A 143 -10.46 3.89 -14.27
N ASP A 144 -10.59 3.46 -15.53
CA ASP A 144 -11.25 2.21 -15.85
C ASP A 144 -10.36 1.05 -15.42
N SER A 145 -10.80 0.34 -14.37
CA SER A 145 -9.96 -0.64 -13.67
C SER A 145 -9.69 -1.91 -14.50
N SER A 146 -10.59 -2.26 -15.42
CA SER A 146 -10.55 -3.57 -16.08
C SER A 146 -9.41 -3.69 -17.11
N GLU A 147 -9.18 -2.67 -17.92
CA GLU A 147 -8.12 -2.71 -18.95
C GLU A 147 -6.71 -2.65 -18.35
N TRP A 148 -6.53 -1.89 -17.27
CA TRP A 148 -5.22 -1.65 -16.67
C TRP A 148 -4.77 -2.79 -15.78
N GLU A 149 -5.67 -3.37 -15.00
CA GLU A 149 -5.37 -4.57 -14.22
C GLU A 149 -4.94 -5.69 -15.17
N SER A 150 -5.65 -5.89 -16.29
CA SER A 150 -5.27 -6.88 -17.30
C SER A 150 -3.89 -6.59 -17.92
N GLY A 151 -3.53 -5.31 -18.11
CA GLY A 151 -2.21 -4.91 -18.63
C GLY A 151 -1.06 -5.21 -17.68
N ILE A 152 -1.21 -4.90 -16.39
CA ILE A 152 -0.21 -5.24 -15.38
C ILE A 152 -0.10 -6.75 -15.19
N GLU A 153 -1.22 -7.46 -15.10
CA GLU A 153 -1.24 -8.91 -14.98
C GLU A 153 -0.56 -9.58 -16.17
N ALA A 154 -0.81 -9.09 -17.38
CA ALA A 154 -0.13 -9.56 -18.59
C ALA A 154 1.38 -9.31 -18.53
N ALA A 155 1.83 -8.15 -18.06
CA ALA A 155 3.24 -7.83 -17.90
C ALA A 155 3.92 -8.77 -16.90
N PHE A 156 3.31 -9.04 -15.76
CA PHE A 156 3.83 -10.01 -14.80
C PHE A 156 3.88 -11.43 -15.38
N ARG A 157 2.85 -11.85 -16.10
CA ARG A 157 2.80 -13.15 -16.76
C ARG A 157 3.91 -13.31 -17.81
N THR A 158 4.26 -12.24 -18.52
CA THR A 158 5.35 -12.28 -19.53
C THR A 158 6.70 -12.65 -18.92
N ILE A 159 6.93 -12.32 -17.65
CA ILE A 159 8.15 -12.70 -16.92
C ILE A 159 7.98 -13.93 -16.04
N GLY A 160 6.90 -14.69 -16.23
CA GLY A 160 6.63 -15.92 -15.51
C GLY A 160 6.11 -15.76 -14.09
N LEU A 161 5.66 -14.56 -13.73
CA LEU A 161 5.13 -14.26 -12.41
C LEU A 161 3.61 -14.08 -12.45
N LYS A 162 2.95 -14.38 -11.31
CA LYS A 162 1.52 -14.16 -11.12
C LYS A 162 1.29 -12.87 -10.31
N ARG A 163 0.33 -12.10 -10.74
CA ARG A 163 -0.25 -11.02 -9.98
C ARG A 163 -1.69 -10.87 -10.41
N SER A 164 -2.59 -10.84 -9.46
CA SER A 164 -4.00 -10.50 -9.68
C SER A 164 -4.49 -9.57 -8.58
N ARG A 165 -5.55 -8.86 -8.86
CA ARG A 165 -6.15 -7.92 -7.93
C ARG A 165 -7.66 -7.95 -8.06
N GLN A 166 -8.33 -7.86 -6.91
CA GLN A 166 -9.77 -7.71 -6.82
C GLN A 166 -10.10 -6.62 -5.80
N ILE A 167 -11.20 -5.90 -6.02
CA ILE A 167 -11.70 -4.92 -5.07
C ILE A 167 -13.14 -5.27 -4.74
N LEU A 168 -13.40 -5.56 -3.47
CA LEU A 168 -14.72 -5.91 -2.95
C LEU A 168 -15.23 -4.84 -2.00
N ALA A 169 -16.56 -4.71 -1.93
CA ALA A 169 -17.26 -3.90 -0.95
C ALA A 169 -17.98 -4.80 0.06
N LEU A 170 -17.72 -4.56 1.34
CA LEU A 170 -18.58 -5.05 2.44
C LEU A 170 -19.63 -3.98 2.70
N ARG A 171 -20.91 -4.35 2.56
CA ARG A 171 -22.04 -3.46 2.83
C ARG A 171 -22.89 -3.99 3.98
N LYS A 172 -23.51 -3.06 4.70
CA LYS A 172 -24.56 -3.36 5.66
C LYS A 172 -25.80 -2.57 5.27
N ASN A 173 -26.93 -3.26 5.01
CA ASN A 173 -28.14 -2.63 4.51
C ASN A 173 -27.91 -1.76 3.25
N ASN A 174 -27.06 -2.21 2.33
CA ASN A 174 -26.61 -1.53 1.13
C ASN A 174 -25.68 -0.30 1.34
N GLU A 175 -25.30 0.03 2.57
CA GLU A 175 -24.33 1.09 2.86
C GLU A 175 -22.92 0.52 2.97
N LEU A 176 -21.92 1.21 2.40
CA LEU A 176 -20.53 0.79 2.41
C LEU A 176 -19.97 0.83 3.85
N VAL A 177 -19.51 -0.31 4.33
CA VAL A 177 -18.83 -0.47 5.63
C VAL A 177 -17.30 -0.47 5.44
N ALA A 178 -16.82 -1.24 4.46
CA ALA A 178 -15.41 -1.31 4.14
C ALA A 178 -15.20 -1.69 2.68
N ALA A 179 -14.11 -1.21 2.10
CA ALA A 179 -13.57 -1.70 0.84
C ALA A 179 -12.37 -2.59 1.09
N MET A 180 -12.26 -3.72 0.38
CA MET A 180 -11.13 -4.61 0.47
C MET A 180 -10.37 -4.64 -0.86
N VAL A 181 -9.11 -4.22 -0.83
CA VAL A 181 -8.20 -4.38 -1.96
C VAL A 181 -7.40 -5.66 -1.74
N ILE A 182 -7.71 -6.67 -2.54
CA ILE A 182 -7.13 -8.00 -2.46
C ILE A 182 -6.03 -8.10 -3.51
N ASN A 183 -4.78 -8.20 -3.08
CA ASN A 183 -3.65 -8.41 -3.96
C ASN A 183 -3.14 -9.84 -3.79
N ILE A 184 -3.09 -10.59 -4.87
CA ILE A 184 -2.51 -11.94 -4.91
C ILE A 184 -1.31 -11.90 -5.84
N SER A 185 -0.14 -12.22 -5.32
CA SER A 185 1.09 -12.25 -6.10
C SER A 185 2.01 -13.38 -5.67
N ASP A 186 2.88 -13.80 -6.58
CA ASP A 186 3.90 -14.78 -6.23
C ASP A 186 4.83 -14.22 -5.15
N VAL A 187 5.06 -15.01 -4.11
CA VAL A 187 5.93 -14.64 -2.97
C VAL A 187 7.36 -14.30 -3.43
N GLY A 188 7.80 -14.89 -4.55
CA GLY A 188 9.12 -14.63 -5.14
C GLY A 188 9.32 -13.22 -5.71
N ILE A 189 8.21 -12.49 -6.01
CA ILE A 189 8.33 -11.14 -6.60
C ILE A 189 9.11 -10.21 -5.68
N ASN A 190 9.04 -10.44 -4.37
CA ASN A 190 9.35 -9.35 -3.49
C ASN A 190 9.85 -9.72 -2.11
N LEU A 191 9.77 -10.95 -1.72
CA LEU A 191 10.03 -11.37 -0.33
C LEU A 191 9.28 -10.53 0.72
N SER A 192 8.26 -9.76 0.27
CA SER A 192 7.40 -8.94 1.13
C SER A 192 5.98 -9.46 1.10
N GLU A 193 5.49 -9.82 2.25
CA GLU A 193 4.09 -10.24 2.45
C GLU A 193 3.07 -9.17 2.00
N LEU A 194 3.47 -7.89 1.99
CA LEU A 194 2.59 -6.76 1.70
C LEU A 194 2.12 -6.69 0.23
N THR A 195 2.75 -7.44 -0.68
CA THR A 195 2.30 -7.58 -2.07
C THR A 195 1.37 -8.76 -2.31
N ASN A 196 1.23 -9.63 -1.31
CA ASN A 196 0.29 -10.75 -1.30
C ASN A 196 -0.60 -10.63 -0.06
N SER A 197 -1.41 -9.58 -0.01
CA SER A 197 -2.14 -9.14 1.18
C SER A 197 -3.52 -8.61 0.84
N VAL A 198 -4.34 -8.47 1.86
CA VAL A 198 -5.64 -7.79 1.80
C VAL A 198 -5.55 -6.46 2.54
N THR A 199 -5.98 -5.38 1.91
CA THR A 199 -6.10 -4.07 2.58
C THR A 199 -7.56 -3.78 2.83
N PHE A 200 -7.95 -3.71 4.10
CA PHE A 200 -9.26 -3.24 4.55
C PHE A 200 -9.23 -1.72 4.69
N LEU A 201 -10.02 -1.03 3.91
CA LEU A 201 -10.28 0.41 4.01
C LEU A 201 -11.65 0.57 4.68
N VAL A 202 -11.66 0.74 5.99
CA VAL A 202 -12.89 0.75 6.79
C VAL A 202 -13.48 2.15 6.83
N VAL A 203 -14.67 2.30 6.27
CA VAL A 203 -15.38 3.57 6.14
C VAL A 203 -16.27 3.81 7.38
N ASP A 204 -16.98 2.77 7.82
CA ASP A 204 -17.85 2.80 9.00
C ASP A 204 -17.41 1.71 10.00
N ARG A 205 -16.66 2.13 11.01
CA ARG A 205 -16.17 1.22 12.05
C ARG A 205 -17.27 0.73 12.98
N ASP A 206 -18.33 1.52 13.21
CA ASP A 206 -19.41 1.16 14.11
C ASP A 206 -20.34 0.11 13.46
N ALA A 207 -20.35 0.06 12.13
CA ALA A 207 -21.04 -0.97 11.36
C ALA A 207 -20.21 -2.25 11.14
N LEU A 208 -18.93 -2.30 11.56
CA LEU A 208 -18.04 -3.45 11.41
C LEU A 208 -17.77 -4.13 12.77
N PRO A 209 -18.58 -5.08 13.25
CA PRO A 209 -18.24 -5.84 14.44
C PRO A 209 -17.12 -6.84 14.17
N ARG A 210 -16.35 -7.20 15.20
CA ARG A 210 -15.23 -8.15 15.13
C ARG A 210 -15.62 -9.45 14.44
N SER A 211 -16.76 -10.02 14.75
CA SER A 211 -17.24 -11.27 14.14
C SER A 211 -17.42 -11.19 12.63
N VAL A 212 -17.89 -10.04 12.11
CA VAL A 212 -18.01 -9.82 10.66
C VAL A 212 -16.65 -9.64 10.02
N PHE A 213 -15.72 -8.90 10.66
CA PHE A 213 -14.33 -8.78 10.21
C PHE A 213 -13.67 -10.16 10.09
N ASP A 214 -13.82 -11.02 11.11
CA ASP A 214 -13.24 -12.37 11.11
C ASP A 214 -13.82 -13.24 9.99
N ILE A 215 -15.15 -13.21 9.79
CA ILE A 215 -15.81 -13.98 8.71
C ILE A 215 -15.30 -13.53 7.34
N VAL A 216 -15.30 -12.21 7.08
CA VAL A 216 -14.86 -11.65 5.77
C VAL A 216 -13.39 -11.91 5.54
N SER A 217 -12.55 -11.71 6.55
CA SER A 217 -11.12 -11.98 6.46
C SER A 217 -10.82 -13.44 6.14
N HIS A 218 -11.55 -14.36 6.77
CA HIS A 218 -11.44 -15.79 6.49
C HIS A 218 -11.91 -16.14 5.07
N GLU A 219 -13.04 -15.60 4.62
CA GLU A 219 -13.55 -15.88 3.27
C GLU A 219 -12.57 -15.40 2.20
N ILE A 220 -12.03 -14.18 2.35
CA ILE A 220 -11.05 -13.64 1.41
C ILE A 220 -9.73 -14.39 1.48
N SER A 221 -9.27 -14.82 2.67
CA SER A 221 -8.00 -15.54 2.82
C SER A 221 -7.96 -16.84 2.03
N ARG A 222 -9.11 -17.47 1.79
CA ARG A 222 -9.23 -18.70 0.99
C ARG A 222 -8.84 -18.53 -0.49
N THR A 223 -8.80 -17.30 -0.98
CA THR A 223 -8.36 -16.98 -2.35
C THR A 223 -6.82 -17.00 -2.48
N HIS A 224 -6.10 -16.90 -1.35
CA HIS A 224 -4.65 -16.93 -1.31
C HIS A 224 -4.12 -18.36 -1.20
N ALA A 225 -2.99 -18.63 -1.85
CA ALA A 225 -2.33 -19.94 -1.81
C ALA A 225 -1.41 -20.14 -0.59
N THR A 226 -1.41 -19.18 0.34
CA THR A 226 -0.56 -19.20 1.56
C THR A 226 -1.35 -19.68 2.76
N SER A 227 -0.66 -20.31 3.72
CA SER A 227 -1.28 -20.78 4.97
C SER A 227 -1.75 -19.65 5.88
N THR A 228 -1.11 -18.49 5.77
CA THR A 228 -1.48 -17.26 6.47
C THR A 228 -1.52 -16.11 5.48
N VAL A 229 -2.50 -15.21 5.65
CA VAL A 229 -2.71 -14.06 4.78
C VAL A 229 -2.55 -12.78 5.59
N PRO A 230 -1.65 -11.87 5.17
CA PRO A 230 -1.49 -10.57 5.82
C PRO A 230 -2.69 -9.68 5.50
N ILE A 231 -3.24 -9.06 6.54
CA ILE A 231 -4.35 -8.11 6.47
C ILE A 231 -3.86 -6.75 6.97
N LEU A 232 -3.93 -5.76 6.12
CA LEU A 232 -3.68 -4.36 6.45
C LEU A 232 -5.00 -3.67 6.75
N VAL A 233 -5.18 -3.11 7.95
CA VAL A 233 -6.39 -2.40 8.36
C VAL A 233 -6.13 -0.89 8.37
N TYR A 234 -6.96 -0.15 7.67
CA TYR A 234 -6.95 1.32 7.61
C TYR A 234 -8.36 1.89 7.86
N PRO A 235 -8.48 2.92 8.67
CA PRO A 235 -7.46 3.54 9.51
C PRO A 235 -6.92 2.59 10.58
N ARG A 236 -5.70 2.83 11.03
CA ARG A 236 -5.02 1.96 12.00
C ARG A 236 -5.80 1.75 13.30
N ASP A 237 -6.43 2.81 13.82
CA ASP A 237 -7.16 2.82 15.10
C ASP A 237 -8.42 1.92 15.08
N VAL A 238 -8.90 1.54 13.91
CA VAL A 238 -9.99 0.57 13.75
C VAL A 238 -9.58 -0.79 14.33
N ALA A 239 -8.34 -1.21 14.15
CA ALA A 239 -7.86 -2.48 14.68
C ALA A 239 -7.94 -2.51 16.22
N ASP A 240 -7.59 -1.40 16.88
CA ASP A 240 -7.70 -1.27 18.33
C ASP A 240 -9.19 -1.35 18.77
N GLY A 241 -10.09 -0.65 18.06
CA GLY A 241 -11.51 -0.66 18.32
C GLY A 241 -12.19 -2.03 18.13
N LEU A 242 -11.68 -2.85 17.22
CA LEU A 242 -12.15 -4.21 16.97
C LEU A 242 -11.49 -5.25 17.90
N GLY A 243 -10.51 -4.88 18.73
CA GLY A 243 -9.74 -5.82 19.53
C GLY A 243 -8.94 -6.82 18.68
N ILE A 244 -8.43 -6.37 17.53
CA ILE A 244 -7.58 -7.18 16.66
C ILE A 244 -6.16 -7.19 17.24
N ASP A 245 -5.55 -8.39 17.34
CA ASP A 245 -4.13 -8.48 17.67
C ASP A 245 -3.32 -7.93 16.50
N VAL A 246 -2.64 -6.81 16.75
CA VAL A 246 -1.81 -6.13 15.77
C VAL A 246 -0.38 -6.64 15.87
N ASP A 247 0.08 -7.35 14.84
CA ASP A 247 1.45 -7.86 14.78
C ASP A 247 2.46 -6.74 14.59
N ARG A 248 2.11 -5.78 13.73
CA ARG A 248 2.97 -4.64 13.36
C ARG A 248 2.15 -3.45 12.90
N VAL A 249 2.78 -2.28 12.95
CA VAL A 249 2.29 -1.08 12.28
C VAL A 249 3.17 -0.80 11.07
N TYR A 250 2.52 -0.49 9.95
CA TYR A 250 3.20 0.02 8.75
C TYR A 250 2.68 1.40 8.40
N GLU A 251 3.60 2.23 7.96
CA GLU A 251 3.30 3.48 7.30
C GLU A 251 3.57 3.32 5.80
N LEU A 252 2.58 3.67 4.98
CA LEU A 252 2.71 3.73 3.54
C LEU A 252 2.97 5.16 3.12
N TRP A 253 4.21 5.44 2.77
CA TRP A 253 4.61 6.69 2.16
C TRP A 253 4.32 6.69 0.66
N ILE A 254 3.79 7.81 0.17
CA ILE A 254 3.47 8.02 -1.23
C ILE A 254 3.99 9.39 -1.64
N MET A 255 4.69 9.46 -2.77
CA MET A 255 5.21 10.71 -3.33
C MET A 255 4.90 10.80 -4.83
N ARG A 256 4.42 11.96 -5.29
CA ARG A 256 4.37 12.25 -6.72
C ARG A 256 5.77 12.43 -7.28
N THR A 257 6.04 11.85 -8.44
CA THR A 257 7.36 11.95 -9.09
C THR A 257 7.68 13.37 -9.59
N THR A 258 6.67 14.22 -9.70
CA THR A 258 6.81 15.63 -10.10
C THR A 258 7.53 16.51 -9.08
N ILE A 259 7.64 16.08 -7.82
CA ILE A 259 8.31 16.85 -6.76
C ILE A 259 9.77 16.43 -6.52
N GLY A 260 10.44 15.90 -7.53
CA GLY A 260 11.81 15.43 -7.43
C GLY A 260 12.78 16.45 -6.80
N ASP A 261 12.64 17.73 -7.12
CA ASP A 261 13.51 18.80 -6.55
C ASP A 261 13.34 18.90 -5.02
N LYS A 262 12.11 18.80 -4.51
CA LYS A 262 11.85 18.82 -3.06
C LYS A 262 12.44 17.57 -2.39
N TYR A 263 12.30 16.42 -3.04
CA TYR A 263 12.88 15.15 -2.58
C TYR A 263 14.41 15.24 -2.49
N PHE A 264 15.09 15.70 -3.53
CA PHE A 264 16.56 15.86 -3.53
C PHE A 264 17.03 16.87 -2.49
N LYS A 265 16.32 17.99 -2.34
CA LYS A 265 16.65 18.99 -1.32
C LYS A 265 16.58 18.39 0.09
N HIS A 266 15.55 17.58 0.38
CA HIS A 266 15.41 16.88 1.64
C HIS A 266 16.54 15.87 1.86
N LEU A 267 16.84 14.99 0.88
CA LEU A 267 17.94 14.03 0.97
C LEU A 267 19.31 14.69 1.16
N ASN A 268 19.59 15.77 0.46
CA ASN A 268 20.84 16.50 0.56
C ASN A 268 21.02 17.11 1.96
N GLY A 269 19.95 17.43 2.67
CA GLY A 269 19.99 17.80 4.07
C GLY A 269 20.62 16.73 4.95
N PHE A 270 20.29 15.45 4.73
CA PHE A 270 20.90 14.33 5.46
C PHE A 270 22.34 14.04 5.05
N MET A 271 22.68 14.15 3.75
CA MET A 271 24.04 13.88 3.27
C MET A 271 25.06 14.83 3.88
N ARG A 272 24.75 16.10 4.00
CA ARG A 272 25.65 17.11 4.61
C ARG A 272 25.98 16.81 6.08
N HIS A 273 25.06 16.21 6.83
CA HIS A 273 25.27 15.83 8.25
C HIS A 273 26.04 14.52 8.42
N VAL A 274 26.27 13.77 7.35
CA VAL A 274 27.02 12.49 7.38
C VAL A 274 28.46 12.69 6.90
N GLU A 275 28.72 13.74 6.11
CA GLU A 275 30.05 14.07 5.57
C GLU A 275 30.78 15.10 6.45
N SER A 276 30.10 15.71 7.43
CA SER A 276 30.69 16.56 8.49
C SER A 276 31.00 15.72 9.74
#